data_52b6fe5644f187401531aa115b516d63
#
_entry.id   52b6fe5644f187401531aa115b516d63
#
_cell.length_a   1.000
_cell.length_b   1.000
_cell.length_c   1.000
_cell.angle_alpha   90.00
_cell.angle_beta   90.00
_cell.angle_gamma   90.00
#
_symmetry.space_group_name_H-M   'P 1'
#
loop_
_entity.id
_entity.type
_entity.pdbx_description
1 polymer ?
#
loop_
_entity_poly.entity_id
_entity_poly.type
_entity_poly.pdbx_seq_one_letter_code
_entity_poly.pdbx_strand_id
1 'polypeptide(L)'
;MNDSLEVAVVGAGPAGIGTAVALERLDVDYAVLERDRIGASFRSWPEEMRLLTPSFPANAFGVRDLNAVTVDTSPALALDCEHPTGKQYAEYLEAIAEFHELPVETGIDVKSVAPRRGGETEEFVLETDEGATRARYVVWAAGQYQYPSSGALEGATQGVHVANVDSWAEYATRASSTESAGTNGIAADGAGAVAETVSDVAVVGGAESGIDAALGLAEAGRSVTVLDDEGTWQFRSPDPSEVLSPRTNERLETALEDGAPIELVADARVAGIEREEGDGYVVTTTDGDRVRSRAPPVLATGFEGSLAVVDDLFAFDGELPDLTDRDESTETPGLFLAGPQVAHNDQQFCFIYKFRQRFAVVAEELGERLGVDTDPLEAYREKRMVLEDLDCCEPDYCDC
;
A
#
# COMPACT_ATOMS: atom_id res chain seq x y z
N MET A 1 -9.58 33.28 17.64
CA MET A 1 -9.67 32.11 16.74
C MET A 1 -9.12 30.94 17.53
N ASN A 2 -9.85 29.85 17.61
CA ASN A 2 -9.35 28.66 18.31
C ASN A 2 -8.12 28.18 17.53
N ASP A 3 -6.93 28.18 18.17
CA ASP A 3 -5.70 27.70 17.56
C ASP A 3 -5.62 26.14 17.55
N SER A 4 -6.73 25.43 17.75
CA SER A 4 -6.79 23.97 17.88
C SER A 4 -8.00 23.43 17.11
N LEU A 5 -7.77 22.44 16.25
CA LEU A 5 -8.79 21.69 15.54
C LEU A 5 -9.51 20.72 16.49
N GLU A 6 -10.76 20.37 16.17
CA GLU A 6 -11.40 19.22 16.84
C GLU A 6 -10.78 17.92 16.36
N VAL A 7 -10.57 17.77 15.05
CA VAL A 7 -9.96 16.57 14.45
C VAL A 7 -8.90 16.94 13.43
N ALA A 8 -7.69 16.34 13.55
CA ALA A 8 -6.68 16.36 12.50
C ALA A 8 -6.63 14.99 11.82
N VAL A 9 -6.88 14.94 10.51
CA VAL A 9 -6.70 13.75 9.68
C VAL A 9 -5.33 13.85 9.00
N VAL A 10 -4.44 12.86 9.20
CA VAL A 10 -3.09 12.88 8.64
C VAL A 10 -3.01 11.96 7.43
N GLY A 11 -2.77 12.55 6.25
CA GLY A 11 -2.71 11.88 4.95
C GLY A 11 -3.98 12.07 4.11
N ALA A 12 -3.81 12.36 2.83
CA ALA A 12 -4.88 12.54 1.84
C ALA A 12 -4.90 11.41 0.78
N GLY A 13 -4.65 10.18 1.22
CA GLY A 13 -4.92 8.96 0.47
C GLY A 13 -6.39 8.55 0.55
N PRO A 14 -6.76 7.36 0.06
CA PRO A 14 -8.15 6.87 0.09
C PRO A 14 -8.73 6.81 1.52
N ALA A 15 -7.91 6.50 2.52
CA ALA A 15 -8.34 6.45 3.91
C ALA A 15 -8.63 7.85 4.47
N GLY A 16 -7.72 8.80 4.27
CA GLY A 16 -7.92 10.17 4.76
C GLY A 16 -9.07 10.90 4.04
N ILE A 17 -9.15 10.80 2.72
CA ILE A 17 -10.25 11.39 1.93
C ILE A 17 -11.58 10.74 2.31
N GLY A 18 -11.64 9.40 2.44
CA GLY A 18 -12.88 8.71 2.82
C GLY A 18 -13.35 9.07 4.23
N THR A 19 -12.44 9.17 5.20
CA THR A 19 -12.74 9.61 6.57
C THR A 19 -13.17 11.08 6.59
N ALA A 20 -12.47 11.94 5.83
CA ALA A 20 -12.83 13.36 5.73
C ALA A 20 -14.25 13.56 5.18
N VAL A 21 -14.66 12.81 4.15
CA VAL A 21 -16.05 12.85 3.63
C VAL A 21 -17.07 12.37 4.68
N ALA A 22 -16.70 11.42 5.53
CA ALA A 22 -17.56 11.00 6.63
C ALA A 22 -17.70 12.11 7.69
N LEU A 23 -16.59 12.78 8.06
CA LEU A 23 -16.59 13.92 8.98
C LEU A 23 -17.33 15.14 8.40
N GLU A 24 -17.20 15.41 7.10
CA GLU A 24 -17.91 16.52 6.41
C GLU A 24 -19.44 16.40 6.51
N ARG A 25 -19.97 15.20 6.76
CA ARG A 25 -21.39 14.99 7.01
C ARG A 25 -21.83 15.39 8.41
N LEU A 26 -20.87 15.65 9.29
CA LEU A 26 -21.06 16.02 10.69
C LEU A 26 -20.67 17.51 10.86
N ASP A 27 -21.18 18.14 11.91
CA ASP A 27 -20.80 19.53 12.27
C ASP A 27 -19.51 19.49 13.14
N VAL A 28 -18.38 19.13 12.52
CA VAL A 28 -17.07 18.94 13.16
C VAL A 28 -16.03 19.85 12.50
N ASP A 29 -15.23 20.54 13.30
CA ASP A 29 -14.10 21.35 12.83
C ASP A 29 -12.87 20.46 12.62
N TYR A 30 -12.51 20.20 11.36
CA TYR A 30 -11.38 19.31 11.03
C TYR A 30 -10.51 19.87 9.90
N ALA A 31 -9.30 19.34 9.77
CA ALA A 31 -8.45 19.54 8.60
C ALA A 31 -7.75 18.22 8.21
N VAL A 32 -7.47 18.07 6.92
CA VAL A 32 -6.65 16.98 6.37
C VAL A 32 -5.26 17.53 6.09
N LEU A 33 -4.25 17.00 6.77
CA LEU A 33 -2.84 17.40 6.63
C LEU A 33 -2.14 16.42 5.69
N GLU A 34 -1.70 16.89 4.53
CA GLU A 34 -1.07 16.06 3.50
C GLU A 34 0.32 16.57 3.16
N ARG A 35 1.30 15.67 3.20
CA ARG A 35 2.71 15.99 2.98
C ARG A 35 3.02 16.49 1.56
N ASP A 36 2.41 15.88 0.55
CA ASP A 36 2.67 16.21 -0.86
C ASP A 36 1.38 16.71 -1.52
N ARG A 37 0.57 15.82 -2.03
CA ARG A 37 -0.70 16.09 -2.73
C ARG A 37 -1.67 14.93 -2.56
N ILE A 38 -2.93 15.18 -2.83
CA ILE A 38 -3.97 14.15 -2.75
C ILE A 38 -3.61 12.96 -3.63
N GLY A 39 -3.62 11.75 -3.04
CA GLY A 39 -3.33 10.52 -3.74
C GLY A 39 -1.87 10.34 -4.15
N ALA A 40 -0.92 10.99 -3.49
CA ALA A 40 0.51 10.96 -3.82
C ALA A 40 1.07 9.55 -3.99
N SER A 41 0.74 8.62 -3.10
CA SER A 41 1.21 7.22 -3.17
C SER A 41 0.79 6.52 -4.47
N PHE A 42 -0.40 6.81 -4.99
CA PHE A 42 -0.87 6.26 -6.27
C PHE A 42 -0.17 6.89 -7.47
N ARG A 43 0.21 8.17 -7.37
CA ARG A 43 0.92 8.87 -8.45
C ARG A 43 2.36 8.40 -8.61
N SER A 44 2.93 7.80 -7.55
CA SER A 44 4.28 7.23 -7.58
C SER A 44 4.32 5.78 -8.10
N TRP A 45 3.17 5.19 -8.45
CA TRP A 45 3.13 3.87 -9.06
C TRP A 45 3.72 3.87 -10.47
N PRO A 46 4.36 2.79 -10.91
CA PRO A 46 4.70 2.59 -12.31
C PRO A 46 3.48 2.82 -13.23
N GLU A 47 3.71 3.40 -14.40
CA GLU A 47 2.62 3.75 -15.33
C GLU A 47 1.75 2.55 -15.74
N GLU A 48 2.35 1.37 -15.77
CA GLU A 48 1.67 0.12 -16.14
C GLU A 48 0.85 -0.47 -14.98
N MET A 49 1.15 -0.12 -13.73
CA MET A 49 0.46 -0.68 -12.55
C MET A 49 -1.00 -0.25 -12.51
N ARG A 50 -1.84 -1.18 -12.08
CA ARG A 50 -3.30 -1.00 -12.00
C ARG A 50 -3.82 -1.44 -10.64
N LEU A 51 -4.95 -0.87 -10.21
CA LEU A 51 -5.67 -1.39 -9.06
C LEU A 51 -6.01 -2.87 -9.27
N LEU A 52 -5.74 -3.67 -8.25
CA LEU A 52 -5.98 -5.12 -8.27
C LEU A 52 -7.47 -5.44 -8.21
N THR A 53 -8.19 -4.73 -7.33
CA THR A 53 -9.64 -4.86 -7.19
C THR A 53 -10.33 -4.22 -8.38
N PRO A 54 -11.28 -4.92 -9.03
CA PRO A 54 -12.04 -4.33 -10.13
C PRO A 54 -13.05 -3.30 -9.64
N SER A 55 -13.25 -2.26 -10.43
CA SER A 55 -14.26 -1.23 -10.23
C SER A 55 -15.52 -1.52 -11.04
N PHE A 56 -16.69 -1.57 -10.40
CA PHE A 56 -17.99 -1.76 -11.03
C PHE A 56 -18.98 -0.72 -10.51
N PRO A 57 -19.80 -0.09 -11.36
CA PRO A 57 -20.76 0.95 -10.94
C PRO A 57 -21.78 0.46 -9.91
N ALA A 58 -22.20 -0.79 -10.05
CA ALA A 58 -23.13 -1.49 -9.17
C ALA A 58 -23.11 -2.98 -9.46
N ASN A 59 -23.58 -3.78 -8.50
CA ASN A 59 -23.82 -5.20 -8.68
C ASN A 59 -25.24 -5.61 -8.20
N ALA A 60 -25.64 -6.85 -8.50
CA ALA A 60 -26.95 -7.37 -8.15
C ALA A 60 -27.22 -7.44 -6.62
N PHE A 61 -26.17 -7.37 -5.80
CA PHE A 61 -26.26 -7.44 -4.35
C PHE A 61 -26.34 -6.05 -3.68
N GLY A 62 -26.32 -4.95 -4.47
CA GLY A 62 -26.37 -3.58 -3.97
C GLY A 62 -25.08 -3.11 -3.29
N VAL A 63 -23.97 -3.84 -3.45
CA VAL A 63 -22.66 -3.42 -2.95
C VAL A 63 -22.12 -2.31 -3.85
N ARG A 64 -21.58 -1.26 -3.25
CA ARG A 64 -20.93 -0.16 -3.96
C ARG A 64 -19.65 -0.63 -4.65
N ASP A 65 -19.23 0.12 -5.68
CA ASP A 65 -17.94 -0.06 -6.33
C ASP A 65 -16.85 -0.28 -5.28
N LEU A 66 -16.11 -1.37 -5.38
CA LEU A 66 -15.18 -1.82 -4.35
C LEU A 66 -14.05 -0.83 -4.09
N ASN A 67 -13.71 0.00 -5.08
CA ASN A 67 -12.70 1.04 -4.94
C ASN A 67 -13.26 2.43 -4.59
N ALA A 68 -14.59 2.56 -4.42
CA ALA A 68 -15.20 3.80 -3.96
C ALA A 68 -14.89 4.05 -2.48
N VAL A 69 -14.47 5.27 -2.15
CA VAL A 69 -14.21 5.70 -0.77
C VAL A 69 -15.39 6.49 -0.17
N THR A 70 -16.42 6.77 -0.96
CA THR A 70 -17.64 7.46 -0.52
C THR A 70 -18.89 6.72 -0.96
N VAL A 71 -20.01 7.01 -0.30
CA VAL A 71 -21.31 6.39 -0.61
C VAL A 71 -21.92 6.87 -1.93
N ASP A 72 -21.44 7.99 -2.46
CA ASP A 72 -22.08 8.72 -3.57
C ASP A 72 -21.30 8.59 -4.88
N THR A 73 -20.09 8.03 -4.86
CA THR A 73 -19.19 7.98 -6.02
C THR A 73 -18.87 6.57 -6.45
N SER A 74 -18.30 6.43 -7.65
CA SER A 74 -17.77 5.18 -8.20
C SER A 74 -16.63 5.48 -9.15
N PRO A 75 -15.42 4.94 -8.89
CA PRO A 75 -14.30 5.04 -9.84
C PRO A 75 -14.64 4.51 -11.22
N ALA A 76 -15.42 3.42 -11.33
CA ALA A 76 -15.84 2.87 -12.63
C ALA A 76 -16.64 3.87 -13.46
N LEU A 77 -17.51 4.66 -12.82
CA LEU A 77 -18.29 5.70 -13.53
C LEU A 77 -17.47 6.96 -13.79
N ALA A 78 -16.59 7.34 -12.86
CA ALA A 78 -15.79 8.55 -12.99
C ALA A 78 -14.65 8.40 -14.01
N LEU A 79 -14.06 7.21 -14.12
CA LEU A 79 -12.87 6.94 -14.90
C LEU A 79 -13.12 6.08 -16.15
N ASP A 80 -14.34 5.54 -16.30
CA ASP A 80 -14.74 4.64 -17.39
C ASP A 80 -13.77 3.47 -17.59
N CYS A 81 -13.30 2.89 -16.47
CA CYS A 81 -12.41 1.74 -16.51
C CYS A 81 -12.57 0.83 -15.28
N GLU A 82 -12.33 -0.47 -15.49
CA GLU A 82 -12.43 -1.51 -14.46
C GLU A 82 -11.22 -1.51 -13.52
N HIS A 83 -10.02 -1.35 -14.05
CA HIS A 83 -8.77 -1.33 -13.30
C HIS A 83 -8.01 -0.02 -13.56
N PRO A 84 -8.29 1.05 -12.80
CA PRO A 84 -7.62 2.34 -12.96
C PRO A 84 -6.10 2.24 -12.74
N THR A 85 -5.37 3.09 -13.43
CA THR A 85 -3.97 3.37 -13.08
C THR A 85 -3.89 4.11 -11.75
N GLY A 86 -2.71 4.11 -11.12
CA GLY A 86 -2.49 4.94 -9.93
C GLY A 86 -2.83 6.41 -10.18
N LYS A 87 -2.37 6.98 -11.31
CA LYS A 87 -2.66 8.36 -11.68
C LYS A 87 -4.17 8.64 -11.79
N GLN A 88 -4.91 7.77 -12.49
CA GLN A 88 -6.36 7.91 -12.63
C GLN A 88 -7.07 7.84 -11.28
N TYR A 89 -6.62 6.93 -10.39
CA TYR A 89 -7.22 6.81 -9.07
C TYR A 89 -6.91 8.03 -8.18
N ALA A 90 -5.72 8.61 -8.26
CA ALA A 90 -5.39 9.86 -7.59
C ALA A 90 -6.25 11.03 -8.11
N GLU A 91 -6.50 11.13 -9.42
CA GLU A 91 -7.41 12.12 -10.00
C GLU A 91 -8.86 11.94 -9.50
N TYR A 92 -9.30 10.70 -9.29
CA TYR A 92 -10.59 10.43 -8.66
C TYR A 92 -10.65 10.93 -7.21
N LEU A 93 -9.60 10.73 -6.41
CA LEU A 93 -9.52 11.24 -5.03
C LEU A 93 -9.51 12.78 -4.99
N GLU A 94 -8.78 13.43 -5.90
CA GLU A 94 -8.79 14.90 -6.04
C GLU A 94 -10.19 15.42 -6.37
N ALA A 95 -10.88 14.77 -7.32
CA ALA A 95 -12.25 15.16 -7.68
C ALA A 95 -13.24 15.01 -6.51
N ILE A 96 -13.06 14.00 -5.65
CA ILE A 96 -13.86 13.86 -4.43
C ILE A 96 -13.58 15.02 -3.47
N ALA A 97 -12.31 15.32 -3.23
CA ALA A 97 -11.94 16.39 -2.30
C ALA A 97 -12.49 17.76 -2.78
N GLU A 98 -12.41 18.02 -4.08
CA GLU A 98 -12.96 19.23 -4.69
C GLU A 98 -14.49 19.27 -4.60
N PHE A 99 -15.17 18.15 -4.93
CA PHE A 99 -16.64 18.07 -4.91
C PHE A 99 -17.23 18.29 -3.51
N HIS A 100 -16.59 17.76 -2.48
CA HIS A 100 -17.00 17.91 -1.09
C HIS A 100 -16.38 19.14 -0.41
N GLU A 101 -15.59 19.95 -1.13
CA GLU A 101 -14.91 21.14 -0.58
C GLU A 101 -14.10 20.84 0.69
N LEU A 102 -13.44 19.64 0.73
CA LEU A 102 -12.73 19.18 1.92
C LEU A 102 -11.57 20.12 2.28
N PRO A 103 -11.36 20.42 3.58
CA PRO A 103 -10.27 21.28 4.05
C PRO A 103 -8.91 20.52 4.02
N VAL A 104 -8.38 20.28 2.82
CA VAL A 104 -7.09 19.60 2.63
C VAL A 104 -5.97 20.62 2.54
N GLU A 105 -5.06 20.58 3.50
CA GLU A 105 -3.83 21.37 3.54
C GLU A 105 -2.68 20.52 2.99
N THR A 106 -2.19 20.84 1.80
CA THR A 106 -1.07 20.15 1.14
C THR A 106 0.26 20.81 1.43
N GLY A 107 1.36 20.03 1.36
CA GLY A 107 2.69 20.51 1.73
C GLY A 107 2.93 20.50 3.25
N ILE A 108 2.09 19.86 4.04
CA ILE A 108 2.21 19.77 5.51
C ILE A 108 2.68 18.37 5.90
N ASP A 109 3.96 18.23 6.18
CA ASP A 109 4.54 16.95 6.59
C ASP A 109 4.56 16.81 8.12
N VAL A 110 3.69 15.95 8.64
CA VAL A 110 3.63 15.63 10.08
C VAL A 110 4.79 14.69 10.43
N LYS A 111 5.71 15.19 11.25
CA LYS A 111 6.93 14.50 11.67
C LYS A 111 6.76 13.69 12.96
N SER A 112 5.88 14.14 13.84
CA SER A 112 5.56 13.45 15.08
C SER A 112 4.21 13.90 15.61
N VAL A 113 3.60 13.04 16.41
CA VAL A 113 2.37 13.30 17.16
C VAL A 113 2.67 13.05 18.63
N ALA A 114 2.27 13.95 19.52
CA ALA A 114 2.45 13.78 20.95
C ALA A 114 1.18 14.17 21.73
N PRO A 115 0.69 13.32 22.64
CA PRO A 115 -0.41 13.69 23.53
C PRO A 115 0.05 14.75 24.52
N ARG A 116 -0.70 15.86 24.63
CA ARG A 116 -0.47 16.92 25.59
C ARG A 116 -1.39 16.74 26.78
N ARG A 117 -0.82 16.26 27.89
CA ARG A 117 -1.54 16.09 29.16
C ARG A 117 -1.36 17.31 30.06
N GLY A 118 -2.41 17.74 30.75
CA GLY A 118 -2.34 18.80 31.78
C GLY A 118 -2.92 20.16 31.40
N GLY A 119 -3.68 20.26 30.29
CA GLY A 119 -4.57 21.37 29.96
C GLY A 119 -5.98 21.20 30.51
N GLU A 120 -6.90 22.13 30.18
CA GLU A 120 -8.34 21.99 30.50
C GLU A 120 -8.99 20.88 29.65
N THR A 121 -8.43 20.58 28.48
CA THR A 121 -8.79 19.49 27.58
C THR A 121 -7.52 18.72 27.20
N GLU A 122 -7.65 17.40 26.98
CA GLU A 122 -6.60 16.60 26.38
C GLU A 122 -6.51 16.94 24.90
N GLU A 123 -5.30 17.19 24.42
CA GLU A 123 -5.00 17.59 23.03
C GLU A 123 -3.76 16.85 22.53
N PHE A 124 -3.65 16.77 21.22
CA PHE A 124 -2.42 16.36 20.54
C PHE A 124 -1.68 17.57 19.98
N VAL A 125 -0.37 17.48 19.97
CA VAL A 125 0.53 18.38 19.24
C VAL A 125 1.12 17.60 18.08
N LEU A 126 0.86 18.04 16.87
CA LEU A 126 1.43 17.49 15.63
C LEU A 126 2.55 18.45 15.20
N GLU A 127 3.79 17.98 15.28
CA GLU A 127 4.93 18.74 14.78
C GLU A 127 5.04 18.58 13.28
N THR A 128 5.05 19.69 12.57
CA THR A 128 5.14 19.73 11.11
C THR A 128 6.34 20.57 10.66
N ASP A 129 6.68 20.51 9.39
CA ASP A 129 7.71 21.39 8.80
C ASP A 129 7.29 22.87 8.72
N GLU A 130 5.99 23.17 8.80
CA GLU A 130 5.43 24.54 8.86
C GLU A 130 5.21 25.05 10.30
N GLY A 131 5.43 24.21 11.32
CA GLY A 131 5.21 24.53 12.75
C GLY A 131 4.34 23.47 13.44
N ALA A 132 3.84 23.78 14.63
CA ALA A 132 3.02 22.86 15.40
C ALA A 132 1.52 23.13 15.19
N THR A 133 0.77 22.09 14.80
CA THR A 133 -0.69 22.09 14.77
C THR A 133 -1.21 21.39 16.02
N ARG A 134 -2.38 21.80 16.52
CA ARG A 134 -3.03 21.18 17.67
C ARG A 134 -4.38 20.62 17.26
N ALA A 135 -4.72 19.45 17.80
CA ALA A 135 -6.02 18.86 17.61
C ALA A 135 -6.47 18.10 18.87
N ARG A 136 -7.77 18.04 19.10
CA ARG A 136 -8.34 17.25 20.19
C ARG A 136 -8.27 15.76 19.89
N TYR A 137 -8.48 15.38 18.63
CA TYR A 137 -8.37 14.02 18.12
C TYR A 137 -7.49 13.97 16.89
N VAL A 138 -6.87 12.82 16.67
CA VAL A 138 -6.04 12.58 15.48
C VAL A 138 -6.51 11.29 14.81
N VAL A 139 -6.70 11.33 13.48
CA VAL A 139 -6.89 10.16 12.64
C VAL A 139 -5.64 9.96 11.80
N TRP A 140 -4.87 8.92 12.10
CA TRP A 140 -3.68 8.56 11.34
C TRP A 140 -4.07 7.76 10.10
N ALA A 141 -4.04 8.40 8.92
CA ALA A 141 -4.45 7.85 7.63
C ALA A 141 -3.34 7.94 6.57
N ALA A 142 -2.06 8.01 7.02
CA ALA A 142 -0.91 8.27 6.16
C ALA A 142 -0.46 7.05 5.31
N GLY A 143 -1.13 5.88 5.46
CA GLY A 143 -0.99 4.71 4.60
C GLY A 143 0.25 3.85 4.90
N GLN A 144 0.34 2.71 4.20
CA GLN A 144 1.40 1.71 4.42
C GLN A 144 2.54 1.76 3.39
N TYR A 145 2.33 2.35 2.21
CA TYR A 145 3.33 2.42 1.15
C TYR A 145 4.26 3.62 1.32
N GLN A 146 4.79 3.78 2.53
CA GLN A 146 5.73 4.79 2.94
C GLN A 146 7.04 4.11 3.35
N TYR A 147 8.16 4.80 3.14
CA TYR A 147 9.49 4.34 3.55
C TYR A 147 9.85 2.97 2.96
N PRO A 148 10.24 2.93 1.66
CA PRO A 148 10.68 1.69 1.00
C PRO A 148 11.72 0.97 1.85
N SER A 149 11.48 -0.31 2.16
CA SER A 149 12.35 -1.12 2.98
C SER A 149 13.15 -2.10 2.13
N SER A 150 14.42 -2.21 2.41
CA SER A 150 15.27 -3.27 1.85
C SER A 150 15.60 -4.35 2.90
N GLY A 151 15.03 -4.22 4.09
CA GLY A 151 15.34 -5.11 5.20
C GLY A 151 16.83 -5.18 5.52
N ALA A 152 17.31 -6.35 5.89
CA ALA A 152 18.72 -6.61 6.17
C ALA A 152 19.52 -7.05 4.94
N LEU A 153 19.04 -6.75 3.71
CA LEU A 153 19.66 -7.18 2.47
C LEU A 153 21.01 -6.48 2.25
N GLU A 154 22.09 -7.25 2.26
CA GLU A 154 23.45 -6.73 2.00
C GLU A 154 23.55 -6.24 0.54
N GLY A 155 24.12 -5.05 0.33
CA GLY A 155 24.24 -4.47 -1.00
C GLY A 155 22.94 -4.03 -1.66
N ALA A 156 21.85 -3.81 -0.91
CA ALA A 156 20.56 -3.34 -1.40
C ALA A 156 20.66 -2.06 -2.26
N THR A 157 21.65 -1.20 -1.98
CA THR A 157 21.91 0.02 -2.76
C THR A 157 22.37 -0.25 -4.20
N GLN A 158 22.66 -1.49 -4.55
CA GLN A 158 22.96 -1.93 -5.92
C GLN A 158 21.69 -2.26 -6.72
N GLY A 159 20.56 -2.42 -6.05
CA GLY A 159 19.23 -2.63 -6.66
C GLY A 159 18.41 -1.34 -6.74
N VAL A 160 17.24 -1.45 -7.36
CA VAL A 160 16.25 -0.35 -7.46
C VAL A 160 14.96 -0.84 -6.82
N HIS A 161 14.48 -0.14 -5.78
CA HIS A 161 13.21 -0.48 -5.16
C HIS A 161 12.04 -0.16 -6.11
N VAL A 162 10.99 -0.99 -6.12
CA VAL A 162 9.80 -0.80 -6.97
C VAL A 162 9.19 0.60 -6.84
N ALA A 163 9.24 1.20 -5.66
CA ALA A 163 8.78 2.56 -5.40
C ALA A 163 9.56 3.65 -6.16
N ASN A 164 10.71 3.33 -6.74
CA ASN A 164 11.56 4.25 -7.48
C ASN A 164 11.55 3.96 -9.00
N VAL A 165 10.57 3.19 -9.47
CA VAL A 165 10.40 2.86 -10.88
C VAL A 165 9.15 3.55 -11.40
N ASP A 166 9.32 4.47 -12.35
CA ASP A 166 8.22 5.22 -12.95
C ASP A 166 7.48 4.40 -14.04
N SER A 167 8.20 3.54 -14.75
CA SER A 167 7.67 2.69 -15.83
C SER A 167 8.56 1.47 -16.04
N TRP A 168 7.96 0.30 -16.17
CA TRP A 168 8.68 -0.95 -16.49
C TRP A 168 9.27 -0.92 -17.89
N ALA A 169 8.57 -0.32 -18.86
CA ALA A 169 9.06 -0.16 -20.22
C ALA A 169 10.30 0.75 -20.28
N GLU A 170 10.29 1.86 -19.52
CA GLU A 170 11.47 2.74 -19.44
C GLU A 170 12.63 2.06 -18.71
N TYR A 171 12.33 1.34 -17.62
CA TYR A 171 13.35 0.58 -16.89
C TYR A 171 14.01 -0.47 -17.80
N ALA A 172 13.23 -1.24 -18.54
CA ALA A 172 13.70 -2.21 -19.52
C ALA A 172 14.59 -1.59 -20.60
N THR A 173 14.25 -0.38 -21.07
CA THR A 173 15.04 0.34 -22.06
C THR A 173 16.39 0.79 -21.51
N ARG A 174 16.43 1.30 -20.27
CA ARG A 174 17.67 1.67 -19.58
C ARG A 174 18.56 0.46 -19.32
N ALA A 175 17.96 -0.67 -18.96
CA ALA A 175 18.64 -1.95 -18.79
C ALA A 175 19.35 -2.41 -20.07
N SER A 176 18.77 -2.16 -21.27
CA SER A 176 19.38 -2.50 -22.58
C SER A 176 20.60 -1.67 -22.93
N SER A 177 20.68 -0.42 -22.49
CA SER A 177 21.77 0.48 -22.85
C SER A 177 23.11 0.09 -22.18
N THR A 178 23.07 -0.73 -21.13
CA THR A 178 24.26 -1.34 -20.52
C THR A 178 24.80 -2.54 -21.30
N GLU A 179 24.01 -3.11 -22.24
CA GLU A 179 24.42 -4.29 -23.04
C GLU A 179 25.43 -4.01 -24.17
N SER A 180 25.72 -2.75 -24.51
CA SER A 180 26.54 -2.44 -25.72
C SER A 180 28.05 -2.70 -25.58
N ALA A 181 28.53 -3.34 -24.52
CA ALA A 181 29.95 -3.57 -24.26
C ALA A 181 30.38 -5.05 -24.10
N GLY A 182 29.64 -6.05 -24.58
CA GLY A 182 30.15 -7.41 -24.42
C GLY A 182 29.28 -8.56 -24.95
N THR A 183 29.27 -8.76 -26.26
CA THR A 183 28.89 -10.06 -26.83
C THR A 183 30.09 -11.01 -26.78
N ASN A 184 30.11 -11.95 -25.85
CA ASN A 184 30.78 -13.24 -26.07
C ASN A 184 30.17 -14.32 -25.18
N GLY A 185 29.64 -15.35 -25.83
CA GLY A 185 29.11 -16.54 -25.20
C GLY A 185 30.14 -17.20 -24.28
N ILE A 186 29.73 -17.57 -23.10
CA ILE A 186 30.55 -18.35 -22.15
C ILE A 186 30.20 -19.80 -22.35
N ALA A 187 31.24 -20.54 -22.75
CA ALA A 187 31.23 -21.99 -22.80
C ALA A 187 31.21 -22.55 -21.37
N ALA A 188 30.35 -23.51 -21.12
CA ALA A 188 30.37 -24.30 -19.91
C ALA A 188 31.62 -25.19 -19.89
N ASP A 189 32.52 -24.94 -18.97
CA ASP A 189 33.56 -25.86 -18.62
C ASP A 189 33.74 -25.90 -17.09
N GLY A 190 33.49 -27.07 -16.48
CA GLY A 190 33.96 -27.36 -15.15
C GLY A 190 32.93 -28.01 -14.22
N ALA A 191 33.14 -29.29 -13.94
CA ALA A 191 32.35 -30.07 -13.00
C ALA A 191 32.34 -29.45 -11.60
N GLY A 192 31.14 -29.19 -11.05
CA GLY A 192 30.92 -28.80 -9.66
C GLY A 192 30.35 -27.41 -9.45
N ALA A 193 29.94 -26.68 -10.51
CA ALA A 193 29.27 -25.39 -10.36
C ALA A 193 27.77 -25.59 -10.09
N VAL A 194 27.25 -24.97 -9.06
CA VAL A 194 25.84 -24.66 -8.89
C VAL A 194 25.36 -24.01 -10.20
N ALA A 195 24.23 -24.46 -10.74
CA ALA A 195 23.69 -23.92 -12.00
C ALA A 195 23.46 -22.42 -11.82
N GLU A 196 24.24 -21.60 -12.51
CA GLU A 196 24.13 -20.14 -12.44
C GLU A 196 23.06 -19.69 -13.43
N THR A 197 21.93 -19.25 -12.92
CA THR A 197 20.88 -18.66 -13.77
C THR A 197 21.29 -17.25 -14.19
N VAL A 198 21.07 -16.92 -15.46
CA VAL A 198 21.35 -15.59 -16.03
C VAL A 198 20.06 -15.01 -16.61
N SER A 199 19.64 -13.86 -16.11
CA SER A 199 18.50 -13.11 -16.62
C SER A 199 18.86 -11.66 -16.95
N ASP A 200 18.01 -10.99 -17.70
CA ASP A 200 18.20 -9.56 -17.96
C ASP A 200 17.96 -8.76 -16.67
N VAL A 201 16.94 -9.15 -15.88
CA VAL A 201 16.62 -8.53 -14.60
C VAL A 201 16.27 -9.59 -13.55
N ALA A 202 16.90 -9.53 -12.39
CA ALA A 202 16.46 -10.26 -11.21
C ALA A 202 15.47 -9.41 -10.41
N VAL A 203 14.40 -10.02 -9.88
CA VAL A 203 13.43 -9.41 -8.99
C VAL A 203 13.51 -10.10 -7.64
N VAL A 204 13.68 -9.34 -6.58
CA VAL A 204 13.74 -9.82 -5.19
C VAL A 204 12.42 -9.55 -4.50
N GLY A 205 11.69 -10.60 -4.11
CA GLY A 205 10.33 -10.59 -3.60
C GLY A 205 9.30 -10.95 -4.68
N GLY A 206 8.43 -11.90 -4.36
CA GLY A 206 7.46 -12.50 -5.29
C GLY A 206 5.99 -12.23 -4.92
N ALA A 207 5.72 -11.25 -4.06
CA ALA A 207 4.37 -10.76 -3.80
C ALA A 207 3.86 -9.84 -4.93
N GLU A 208 2.73 -9.18 -4.73
CA GLU A 208 2.04 -8.37 -5.76
C GLU A 208 2.96 -7.46 -6.57
N SER A 209 3.81 -6.66 -5.89
CA SER A 209 4.70 -5.71 -6.57
C SER A 209 5.81 -6.39 -7.37
N GLY A 210 6.32 -7.53 -6.88
CA GLY A 210 7.37 -8.26 -7.58
C GLY A 210 6.85 -8.99 -8.82
N ILE A 211 5.66 -9.59 -8.73
CA ILE A 211 5.03 -10.23 -9.89
C ILE A 211 4.58 -9.16 -10.92
N ASP A 212 4.05 -8.02 -10.48
CA ASP A 212 3.73 -6.92 -11.41
C ASP A 212 4.98 -6.41 -12.14
N ALA A 213 6.11 -6.27 -11.43
CA ALA A 213 7.40 -5.93 -12.03
C ALA A 213 7.85 -6.98 -13.05
N ALA A 214 7.76 -8.26 -12.70
CA ALA A 214 8.16 -9.35 -13.59
C ALA A 214 7.33 -9.38 -14.88
N LEU A 215 6.00 -9.20 -14.74
CA LEU A 215 5.09 -9.13 -15.88
C LEU A 215 5.39 -7.91 -16.78
N GLY A 216 5.53 -6.72 -16.20
CA GLY A 216 5.83 -5.51 -16.96
C GLY A 216 7.17 -5.56 -17.69
N LEU A 217 8.20 -6.13 -17.05
CA LEU A 217 9.52 -6.32 -17.65
C LEU A 217 9.48 -7.38 -18.78
N ALA A 218 8.75 -8.48 -18.59
CA ALA A 218 8.59 -9.51 -19.61
C ALA A 218 7.80 -8.99 -20.83
N GLU A 219 6.74 -8.21 -20.61
CA GLU A 219 6.00 -7.51 -21.67
C GLU A 219 6.91 -6.54 -22.45
N ALA A 220 7.89 -5.92 -21.78
CA ALA A 220 8.92 -5.11 -22.40
C ALA A 220 10.06 -5.92 -23.03
N GLY A 221 9.93 -7.25 -23.10
CA GLY A 221 10.85 -8.16 -23.80
C GLY A 221 12.12 -8.52 -23.02
N ARG A 222 12.07 -8.49 -21.68
CA ARG A 222 13.17 -8.88 -20.79
C ARG A 222 12.96 -10.27 -20.21
N SER A 223 14.05 -11.03 -20.10
CA SER A 223 14.04 -12.24 -19.28
C SER A 223 14.14 -11.85 -17.80
N VAL A 224 13.31 -12.46 -16.97
CA VAL A 224 13.18 -12.10 -15.55
C VAL A 224 13.30 -13.35 -14.69
N THR A 225 14.08 -13.29 -13.61
CA THR A 225 14.08 -14.30 -12.56
C THR A 225 13.58 -13.68 -11.27
N VAL A 226 12.47 -14.18 -10.74
CA VAL A 226 11.89 -13.77 -9.46
C VAL A 226 12.38 -14.69 -8.36
N LEU A 227 12.95 -14.13 -7.31
CA LEU A 227 13.45 -14.83 -6.12
C LEU A 227 12.58 -14.46 -4.93
N ASP A 228 11.99 -15.45 -4.29
CA ASP A 228 11.12 -15.24 -3.13
C ASP A 228 11.32 -16.35 -2.10
N ASP A 229 11.27 -16.02 -0.80
CA ASP A 229 11.57 -17.00 0.23
C ASP A 229 10.39 -17.93 0.54
N GLU A 230 9.17 -17.55 0.19
CA GLU A 230 7.97 -18.36 0.40
C GLU A 230 7.39 -18.90 -0.91
N GLY A 231 7.51 -18.14 -2.01
CA GLY A 231 6.89 -18.49 -3.30
C GLY A 231 5.38 -18.28 -3.28
N THR A 232 4.93 -17.07 -2.95
CA THR A 232 3.51 -16.70 -2.76
C THR A 232 2.59 -17.11 -3.91
N TRP A 233 3.09 -17.21 -5.14
CA TRP A 233 2.35 -17.69 -6.32
C TRP A 233 1.92 -19.17 -6.25
N GLN A 234 2.47 -19.94 -5.32
CA GLN A 234 2.14 -21.37 -5.14
C GLN A 234 0.97 -21.59 -4.19
N PHE A 235 0.59 -20.58 -3.42
CA PHE A 235 -0.42 -20.70 -2.39
C PHE A 235 -1.77 -20.20 -2.86
N ARG A 236 -2.80 -20.64 -2.16
CA ARG A 236 -4.18 -20.15 -2.29
C ARG A 236 -4.71 -19.97 -0.88
N SER A 237 -5.31 -18.82 -0.62
CA SER A 237 -5.98 -18.50 0.64
C SER A 237 -7.31 -17.83 0.35
N PRO A 238 -8.33 -18.02 1.19
CA PRO A 238 -9.54 -17.22 1.12
C PRO A 238 -9.28 -15.73 1.44
N ASP A 239 -8.24 -15.41 2.23
CA ASP A 239 -7.81 -14.04 2.45
C ASP A 239 -6.80 -13.60 1.36
N PRO A 240 -7.18 -12.66 0.50
CA PRO A 240 -6.29 -12.14 -0.54
C PRO A 240 -5.12 -11.29 0.00
N SER A 241 -5.06 -11.04 1.32
CA SER A 241 -3.92 -10.37 1.95
C SER A 241 -2.70 -11.26 2.09
N GLU A 242 -2.92 -12.59 2.13
CA GLU A 242 -1.88 -13.61 2.38
C GLU A 242 -1.24 -14.16 1.11
N VAL A 243 -1.89 -13.96 -0.04
CA VAL A 243 -1.50 -14.55 -1.33
C VAL A 243 -1.62 -13.53 -2.45
N LEU A 244 -1.19 -13.88 -3.65
CA LEU A 244 -1.43 -13.05 -4.83
C LEU A 244 -2.92 -12.91 -5.10
N SER A 245 -3.35 -11.70 -5.45
CA SER A 245 -4.72 -11.41 -5.84
C SER A 245 -5.15 -12.29 -7.04
N PRO A 246 -6.44 -12.58 -7.19
CA PRO A 246 -6.94 -13.34 -8.32
C PRO A 246 -6.50 -12.77 -9.68
N ARG A 247 -6.48 -11.44 -9.79
CA ARG A 247 -6.04 -10.74 -10.99
C ARG A 247 -4.55 -11.00 -11.31
N THR A 248 -3.69 -10.88 -10.31
CA THR A 248 -2.25 -11.09 -10.50
C THR A 248 -1.95 -12.54 -10.82
N ASN A 249 -2.62 -13.48 -10.16
CA ASN A 249 -2.51 -14.91 -10.48
C ASN A 249 -2.91 -15.19 -11.93
N GLU A 250 -4.08 -14.71 -12.38
CA GLU A 250 -4.55 -14.90 -13.75
C GLU A 250 -3.58 -14.32 -14.79
N ARG A 251 -3.06 -13.11 -14.54
CA ARG A 251 -2.06 -12.48 -15.42
C ARG A 251 -0.77 -13.31 -15.49
N LEU A 252 -0.30 -13.80 -14.34
CA LEU A 252 0.91 -14.60 -14.25
C LEU A 252 0.74 -15.95 -14.96
N GLU A 253 -0.35 -16.68 -14.67
CA GLU A 253 -0.67 -17.94 -15.31
C GLU A 253 -0.75 -17.79 -16.85
N THR A 254 -1.47 -16.78 -17.32
CA THR A 254 -1.59 -16.48 -18.76
C THR A 254 -0.22 -16.17 -19.38
N ALA A 255 0.59 -15.34 -18.74
CA ALA A 255 1.92 -14.98 -19.25
C ALA A 255 2.83 -16.21 -19.34
N LEU A 256 2.82 -17.10 -18.35
CA LEU A 256 3.61 -18.33 -18.35
C LEU A 256 3.13 -19.33 -19.41
N GLU A 257 1.81 -19.47 -19.60
CA GLU A 257 1.22 -20.30 -20.67
C GLU A 257 1.60 -19.80 -22.07
N ASP A 258 1.67 -18.48 -22.25
CA ASP A 258 2.09 -17.83 -23.50
C ASP A 258 3.63 -17.85 -23.69
N GLY A 259 4.37 -18.39 -22.73
CA GLY A 259 5.82 -18.57 -22.82
C GLY A 259 6.60 -17.29 -22.51
N ALA A 260 6.06 -16.40 -21.66
CA ALA A 260 6.79 -15.24 -21.18
C ALA A 260 8.12 -15.67 -20.52
N PRO A 261 9.22 -14.95 -20.72
CA PRO A 261 10.53 -15.31 -20.21
C PRO A 261 10.67 -14.98 -18.72
N ILE A 262 9.79 -15.56 -17.90
CA ILE A 262 9.77 -15.41 -16.43
C ILE A 262 10.12 -16.74 -15.79
N GLU A 263 11.14 -16.73 -14.94
CA GLU A 263 11.52 -17.84 -14.07
C GLU A 263 11.14 -17.48 -12.62
N LEU A 264 10.43 -18.39 -11.95
CA LEU A 264 9.99 -18.22 -10.56
C LEU A 264 10.76 -19.18 -9.66
N VAL A 265 11.50 -18.65 -8.68
CA VAL A 265 12.32 -19.43 -7.75
C VAL A 265 11.80 -19.22 -6.33
N ALA A 266 11.11 -20.22 -5.79
CA ALA A 266 10.65 -20.25 -4.41
C ALA A 266 11.76 -20.78 -3.48
N ASP A 267 11.55 -20.68 -2.16
CA ASP A 267 12.52 -21.05 -1.12
C ASP A 267 13.88 -20.34 -1.31
N ALA A 268 13.87 -19.12 -1.89
CA ALA A 268 15.06 -18.40 -2.33
C ALA A 268 15.22 -17.08 -1.57
N ARG A 269 15.47 -17.16 -0.26
CA ARG A 269 15.76 -15.97 0.55
C ARG A 269 17.06 -15.33 0.11
N VAL A 270 16.98 -14.09 -0.39
CA VAL A 270 18.12 -13.33 -0.86
C VAL A 270 18.93 -12.78 0.33
N ALA A 271 20.23 -13.05 0.34
CA ALA A 271 21.18 -12.60 1.35
C ALA A 271 21.91 -11.32 0.93
N GLY A 272 22.21 -11.17 -0.37
CA GLY A 272 22.97 -10.01 -0.81
C GLY A 272 23.00 -9.80 -2.32
N ILE A 273 23.38 -8.58 -2.71
CA ILE A 273 23.57 -8.15 -4.08
C ILE A 273 24.96 -7.54 -4.24
N GLU A 274 25.71 -8.04 -5.20
CA GLU A 274 27.04 -7.54 -5.53
C GLU A 274 27.08 -7.09 -7.00
N ARG A 275 27.81 -6.02 -7.27
CA ARG A 275 28.11 -5.61 -8.63
C ARG A 275 29.39 -6.32 -9.10
N GLU A 276 29.35 -6.99 -10.24
CA GLU A 276 30.53 -7.64 -10.81
C GLU A 276 31.36 -6.68 -11.68
N GLU A 277 32.66 -6.98 -11.79
CA GLU A 277 33.54 -6.30 -12.76
C GLU A 277 33.13 -6.72 -14.16
N GLY A 278 32.58 -5.80 -14.96
CA GLY A 278 32.17 -6.05 -16.36
C GLY A 278 30.68 -5.90 -16.65
N ASP A 279 29.99 -5.03 -15.91
CA ASP A 279 28.59 -4.61 -16.11
C ASP A 279 27.51 -5.66 -15.85
N GLY A 280 27.45 -6.17 -14.62
CA GLY A 280 26.37 -7.03 -14.15
C GLY A 280 26.26 -7.03 -12.64
N TYR A 281 25.26 -7.74 -12.15
CA TYR A 281 24.99 -7.92 -10.73
C TYR A 281 24.84 -9.40 -10.42
N VAL A 282 25.20 -9.79 -9.22
CA VAL A 282 24.95 -11.13 -8.69
C VAL A 282 24.08 -11.00 -7.46
N VAL A 283 22.95 -11.67 -7.50
CA VAL A 283 22.05 -11.86 -6.36
C VAL A 283 22.36 -13.22 -5.75
N THR A 284 22.69 -13.26 -4.47
CA THR A 284 23.06 -14.50 -3.76
C THR A 284 22.01 -14.81 -2.71
N THR A 285 21.53 -16.05 -2.65
CA THR A 285 20.60 -16.53 -1.63
C THR A 285 21.32 -16.95 -0.36
N THR A 286 20.60 -17.14 0.73
CA THR A 286 21.14 -17.66 2.00
C THR A 286 21.72 -19.06 1.86
N ASP A 287 21.22 -19.86 0.89
CA ASP A 287 21.70 -21.22 0.60
C ASP A 287 22.91 -21.23 -0.35
N GLY A 288 23.30 -20.06 -0.83
CA GLY A 288 24.47 -19.87 -1.67
C GLY A 288 24.19 -19.97 -3.18
N ASP A 289 22.95 -20.10 -3.59
CA ASP A 289 22.57 -20.01 -5.01
C ASP A 289 22.82 -18.62 -5.56
N ARG A 290 23.16 -18.55 -6.84
CA ARG A 290 23.56 -17.31 -7.47
C ARG A 290 22.74 -17.06 -8.75
N VAL A 291 22.13 -15.89 -8.84
CA VAL A 291 21.43 -15.39 -10.04
C VAL A 291 22.15 -14.16 -10.55
N ARG A 292 22.57 -14.22 -11.82
CA ARG A 292 23.13 -13.05 -12.50
C ARG A 292 22.04 -12.22 -13.11
N SER A 293 22.08 -10.92 -12.84
CA SER A 293 21.23 -9.90 -13.42
C SER A 293 22.07 -8.94 -14.25
N ARG A 294 21.69 -8.72 -15.52
CA ARG A 294 22.41 -7.78 -16.39
C ARG A 294 22.14 -6.34 -15.99
N ALA A 295 20.90 -6.04 -15.59
CA ALA A 295 20.51 -4.73 -15.05
C ALA A 295 20.54 -4.74 -13.51
N PRO A 296 20.47 -3.57 -12.83
CA PRO A 296 20.27 -3.51 -11.42
C PRO A 296 19.06 -4.37 -11.01
N PRO A 297 19.15 -5.23 -9.98
CA PRO A 297 18.00 -6.00 -9.51
C PRO A 297 16.86 -5.09 -9.05
N VAL A 298 15.61 -5.50 -9.30
CA VAL A 298 14.43 -4.84 -8.77
C VAL A 298 14.13 -5.38 -7.38
N LEU A 299 13.94 -4.48 -6.41
CA LEU A 299 13.64 -4.82 -5.03
C LEU A 299 12.15 -4.61 -4.75
N ALA A 300 11.41 -5.69 -4.61
CA ALA A 300 10.02 -5.72 -4.19
C ALA A 300 9.92 -6.19 -2.72
N THR A 301 10.72 -5.57 -1.86
CA THR A 301 11.00 -5.99 -0.48
C THR A 301 10.13 -5.28 0.55
N GLY A 302 9.06 -4.61 0.10
CA GLY A 302 8.05 -4.02 0.97
C GLY A 302 8.39 -2.62 1.48
N PHE A 303 7.65 -2.20 2.50
CA PHE A 303 7.70 -0.86 3.08
C PHE A 303 7.60 -0.96 4.61
N GLU A 304 8.16 0.01 5.32
CA GLU A 304 8.00 0.09 6.77
C GLU A 304 6.61 0.63 7.16
N GLY A 305 5.97 1.40 6.26
CA GLY A 305 4.68 2.00 6.52
C GLY A 305 4.75 3.27 7.39
N SER A 306 3.66 4.04 7.38
CA SER A 306 3.61 5.30 8.10
C SER A 306 3.46 5.15 9.60
N LEU A 307 3.02 3.99 10.10
CA LEU A 307 2.96 3.72 11.55
C LEU A 307 4.32 3.85 12.22
N ALA A 308 5.43 3.64 11.51
CA ALA A 308 6.78 3.85 12.03
C ALA A 308 7.04 5.27 12.58
N VAL A 309 6.22 6.27 12.20
CA VAL A 309 6.33 7.65 12.69
C VAL A 309 5.67 7.83 14.06
N VAL A 310 4.70 6.99 14.40
CA VAL A 310 3.83 7.07 15.59
C VAL A 310 3.72 5.74 16.33
N ASP A 311 4.68 4.83 16.14
CA ASP A 311 4.67 3.48 16.68
C ASP A 311 4.63 3.46 18.21
N ASP A 312 5.28 4.44 18.85
CA ASP A 312 5.28 4.63 20.29
C ASP A 312 3.91 5.03 20.89
N LEU A 313 2.93 5.34 20.04
CA LEU A 313 1.56 5.70 20.42
C LEU A 313 0.56 4.55 20.27
N PHE A 314 1.01 3.39 19.80
CA PHE A 314 0.20 2.17 19.67
C PHE A 314 0.82 1.03 20.46
N ALA A 315 -0.01 0.19 21.05
CA ALA A 315 0.40 -1.15 21.45
C ALA A 315 0.38 -2.06 20.22
N PHE A 316 1.18 -3.12 20.22
CA PHE A 316 1.24 -4.08 19.12
C PHE A 316 1.10 -5.50 19.65
N ASP A 317 0.33 -6.32 18.92
CA ASP A 317 0.36 -7.77 19.03
C ASP A 317 1.07 -8.34 17.78
N GLY A 318 2.31 -8.78 17.95
CA GLY A 318 3.19 -9.09 16.83
C GLY A 318 3.50 -7.85 15.99
N GLU A 319 3.12 -7.86 14.73
CA GLU A 319 3.32 -6.73 13.80
C GLU A 319 2.06 -5.85 13.65
N LEU A 320 0.94 -6.27 14.22
CA LEU A 320 -0.35 -5.60 14.08
C LEU A 320 -0.61 -4.64 15.24
N PRO A 321 -1.14 -3.43 14.98
CA PRO A 321 -1.52 -2.49 16.03
C PRO A 321 -2.74 -3.00 16.80
N ASP A 322 -2.68 -2.89 18.13
CA ASP A 322 -3.80 -3.22 19.02
C ASP A 322 -4.76 -2.03 19.09
N LEU A 323 -5.97 -2.24 18.58
CA LEU A 323 -6.99 -1.22 18.41
C LEU A 323 -8.27 -1.60 19.17
N THR A 324 -9.01 -0.58 19.60
CA THR A 324 -10.39 -0.78 20.05
C THR A 324 -11.31 -1.13 18.88
N ASP A 325 -12.52 -1.62 19.15
CA ASP A 325 -13.54 -1.89 18.13
C ASP A 325 -13.91 -0.65 17.27
N ARG A 326 -13.44 0.54 17.66
CA ARG A 326 -13.63 1.81 16.95
C ARG A 326 -12.36 2.32 16.26
N ASP A 327 -11.36 1.47 16.09
CA ASP A 327 -10.06 1.75 15.48
C ASP A 327 -9.22 2.82 16.23
N GLU A 328 -9.48 3.00 17.54
CA GLU A 328 -8.67 3.86 18.41
C GLU A 328 -7.51 3.06 19.00
N SER A 329 -6.35 3.70 19.13
CA SER A 329 -5.21 3.12 19.85
C SER A 329 -5.60 2.75 21.29
N THR A 330 -5.31 1.51 21.71
CA THR A 330 -5.52 1.06 23.10
C THR A 330 -4.54 1.74 24.08
N GLU A 331 -3.40 2.23 23.59
CA GLU A 331 -2.38 2.90 24.40
C GLU A 331 -2.61 4.42 24.49
N THR A 332 -3.09 5.03 23.40
CA THR A 332 -3.23 6.50 23.29
C THR A 332 -4.65 6.91 22.93
N PRO A 333 -5.54 7.10 23.93
CA PRO A 333 -6.91 7.53 23.67
C PRO A 333 -6.97 8.85 22.91
N GLY A 334 -7.86 8.93 21.91
CA GLY A 334 -8.01 10.07 21.02
C GLY A 334 -7.21 9.98 19.72
N LEU A 335 -6.34 8.96 19.58
CA LEU A 335 -5.63 8.65 18.35
C LEU A 335 -6.28 7.46 17.65
N PHE A 336 -6.77 7.65 16.44
CA PHE A 336 -7.43 6.64 15.62
C PHE A 336 -6.55 6.26 14.44
N LEU A 337 -6.66 5.01 14.01
CA LEU A 337 -6.02 4.52 12.79
C LEU A 337 -7.06 4.35 11.68
N ALA A 338 -6.75 4.81 10.47
CA ALA A 338 -7.59 4.58 9.30
C ALA A 338 -6.74 4.10 8.12
N GLY A 339 -7.24 3.10 7.40
CA GLY A 339 -6.59 2.61 6.18
C GLY A 339 -6.05 1.20 6.28
N PRO A 340 -5.08 0.85 5.43
CA PRO A 340 -4.66 -0.54 5.20
C PRO A 340 -3.90 -1.20 6.37
N GLN A 341 -3.50 -0.44 7.37
CA GLN A 341 -2.81 -0.96 8.56
C GLN A 341 -3.77 -1.24 9.73
N VAL A 342 -5.08 -1.00 9.55
CA VAL A 342 -6.10 -1.46 10.50
C VAL A 342 -6.16 -2.97 10.48
N ALA A 343 -6.17 -3.58 11.66
CA ALA A 343 -6.31 -5.02 11.83
C ALA A 343 -7.20 -5.34 13.04
N HIS A 344 -8.01 -6.39 12.93
CA HIS A 344 -8.84 -6.93 14.00
C HIS A 344 -8.88 -8.46 13.87
N ASN A 345 -8.73 -9.18 14.98
CA ASN A 345 -8.82 -10.64 15.02
C ASN A 345 -7.97 -11.34 13.94
N ASP A 346 -6.71 -10.93 13.79
CA ASP A 346 -5.75 -11.40 12.76
C ASP A 346 -6.14 -11.05 11.31
N GLN A 347 -7.29 -10.40 11.08
CA GLN A 347 -7.68 -9.95 9.75
C GLN A 347 -7.18 -8.55 9.45
N GLN A 348 -6.41 -8.40 8.37
CA GLN A 348 -5.93 -7.12 7.90
C GLN A 348 -6.93 -6.46 6.93
N PHE A 349 -7.11 -5.16 7.09
CA PHE A 349 -7.98 -4.34 6.24
C PHE A 349 -7.21 -3.71 5.06
N CYS A 350 -6.26 -4.43 4.46
CA CYS A 350 -5.29 -3.93 3.49
C CYS A 350 -5.85 -3.46 2.14
N PHE A 351 -7.09 -3.84 1.78
CA PHE A 351 -7.75 -3.41 0.54
C PHE A 351 -8.73 -2.26 0.78
N ILE A 352 -8.92 -1.40 -0.23
CA ILE A 352 -9.84 -0.25 -0.15
C ILE A 352 -11.25 -0.69 0.27
N TYR A 353 -11.78 -1.77 -0.31
CA TYR A 353 -13.12 -2.28 0.02
C TYR A 353 -13.22 -2.83 1.44
N LYS A 354 -12.11 -3.24 2.08
CA LYS A 354 -12.05 -3.62 3.48
C LYS A 354 -12.04 -2.37 4.38
N PHE A 355 -10.98 -1.56 4.31
CA PHE A 355 -10.80 -0.45 5.26
C PHE A 355 -11.81 0.70 5.09
N ARG A 356 -12.41 0.91 3.92
CA ARG A 356 -13.45 1.94 3.72
C ARG A 356 -14.68 1.72 4.61
N GLN A 357 -14.90 0.50 5.06
CA GLN A 357 -16.02 0.15 5.94
C GLN A 357 -15.84 0.68 7.36
N ARG A 358 -14.66 1.19 7.67
CA ARG A 358 -14.32 1.73 8.99
C ARG A 358 -14.42 3.26 9.06
N PHE A 359 -14.52 3.97 7.94
CA PHE A 359 -14.55 5.44 7.93
C PHE A 359 -15.72 6.02 8.74
N ALA A 360 -16.92 5.49 8.53
CA ALA A 360 -18.10 5.94 9.27
C ALA A 360 -18.04 5.52 10.75
N VAL A 361 -17.39 4.41 11.08
CA VAL A 361 -17.20 3.96 12.46
C VAL A 361 -16.34 4.94 13.24
N VAL A 362 -15.20 5.35 12.66
CA VAL A 362 -14.31 6.36 13.25
C VAL A 362 -15.01 7.72 13.34
N ALA A 363 -15.70 8.15 12.27
CA ALA A 363 -16.40 9.43 12.26
C ALA A 363 -17.56 9.48 13.28
N GLU A 364 -18.29 8.38 13.47
CA GLU A 364 -19.36 8.27 14.45
C GLU A 364 -18.83 8.39 15.88
N GLU A 365 -17.77 7.66 16.20
CA GLU A 365 -17.12 7.74 17.52
C GLU A 365 -16.63 9.15 17.83
N LEU A 366 -16.02 9.82 16.85
CA LEU A 366 -15.58 11.21 16.99
C LEU A 366 -16.77 12.15 17.18
N GLY A 367 -17.84 11.99 16.39
CA GLY A 367 -19.08 12.80 16.50
C GLY A 367 -19.76 12.65 17.85
N GLU A 368 -19.89 11.41 18.37
CA GLU A 368 -20.45 11.14 19.70
C GLU A 368 -19.62 11.82 20.80
N ARG A 369 -18.29 11.73 20.76
CA ARG A 369 -17.40 12.38 21.73
C ARG A 369 -17.44 13.91 21.66
N LEU A 370 -17.68 14.46 20.50
CA LEU A 370 -17.85 15.90 20.27
C LEU A 370 -19.27 16.39 20.59
N GLY A 371 -20.22 15.46 20.71
CA GLY A 371 -21.61 15.75 21.03
C GLY A 371 -22.41 16.30 19.85
N VAL A 372 -22.01 15.97 18.62
CA VAL A 372 -22.71 16.34 17.39
C VAL A 372 -23.67 15.22 16.94
N ASP A 373 -24.61 15.55 16.08
CA ASP A 373 -25.56 14.60 15.50
C ASP A 373 -24.86 13.69 14.49
N THR A 374 -24.92 12.36 14.68
CA THR A 374 -24.31 11.35 13.82
C THR A 374 -25.30 10.66 12.87
N ASP A 375 -26.60 10.99 12.92
CA ASP A 375 -27.63 10.45 12.02
C ASP A 375 -27.27 10.54 10.52
N PRO A 376 -26.54 11.57 10.02
CA PRO A 376 -26.13 11.64 8.62
C PRO A 376 -25.24 10.49 8.15
N LEU A 377 -24.60 9.74 9.07
CA LEU A 377 -23.77 8.57 8.75
C LEU A 377 -24.61 7.31 8.45
N GLU A 378 -25.92 7.30 8.72
CA GLU A 378 -26.81 6.20 8.36
C GLU A 378 -26.76 5.89 6.84
N ALA A 379 -26.44 6.89 6.02
CA ALA A 379 -26.20 6.70 4.60
C ALA A 379 -25.12 5.65 4.27
N TYR A 380 -24.13 5.48 5.14
CA TYR A 380 -23.08 4.46 4.98
C TYR A 380 -23.63 3.06 5.27
N ARG A 381 -24.49 2.90 6.29
CA ARG A 381 -25.15 1.63 6.61
C ARG A 381 -26.10 1.21 5.49
N GLU A 382 -26.94 2.15 4.99
CA GLU A 382 -27.83 1.90 3.86
C GLU A 382 -27.07 1.42 2.60
N LYS A 383 -25.85 1.90 2.40
CA LYS A 383 -25.00 1.52 1.25
C LYS A 383 -24.04 0.36 1.53
N ARG A 384 -24.14 -0.26 2.70
CA ARG A 384 -23.28 -1.37 3.13
C ARG A 384 -21.79 -1.01 3.07
N MET A 385 -21.47 0.18 3.54
CA MET A 385 -20.10 0.69 3.68
C MET A 385 -19.71 0.87 5.15
N VAL A 386 -20.31 0.09 6.04
CA VAL A 386 -19.98 0.03 7.47
C VAL A 386 -19.85 -1.42 7.89
N LEU A 387 -18.80 -1.73 8.62
CA LEU A 387 -18.59 -2.98 9.31
C LEU A 387 -18.38 -2.65 10.80
N GLU A 388 -19.39 -2.90 11.62
CA GLU A 388 -19.36 -2.67 13.07
C GLU A 388 -19.13 -3.96 13.84
N ASP A 389 -19.68 -5.07 13.33
CA ASP A 389 -19.56 -6.40 13.93
C ASP A 389 -18.26 -7.05 13.45
N LEU A 390 -17.26 -7.04 14.33
CA LEU A 390 -15.94 -7.61 14.08
C LEU A 390 -15.87 -9.10 14.42
N ASP A 391 -16.90 -9.67 15.06
CA ASP A 391 -16.97 -11.10 15.38
C ASP A 391 -17.02 -11.95 14.10
N CYS A 392 -17.54 -11.38 12.98
CA CYS A 392 -17.52 -12.04 11.68
C CYS A 392 -16.12 -12.15 11.06
N CYS A 393 -15.12 -11.50 11.67
CA CYS A 393 -13.73 -11.53 11.21
C CYS A 393 -12.92 -12.67 11.86
N GLU A 394 -13.55 -13.53 12.66
CA GLU A 394 -12.88 -14.72 13.19
C GLU A 394 -12.62 -15.73 12.05
N PRO A 395 -11.38 -16.26 11.92
CA PRO A 395 -11.01 -17.17 10.82
C PRO A 395 -11.88 -18.43 10.71
N ASP A 396 -12.45 -18.89 11.82
CA ASP A 396 -13.26 -20.11 11.89
C ASP A 396 -14.70 -19.96 11.34
N TYR A 397 -15.15 -18.73 11.02
CA TYR A 397 -16.49 -18.45 10.49
C TYR A 397 -16.56 -18.22 8.98
N CYS A 398 -15.44 -18.13 8.30
CA CYS A 398 -15.39 -17.94 6.85
C CYS A 398 -15.30 -19.27 6.07
N ASP A 399 -16.15 -20.22 6.37
CA ASP A 399 -16.44 -21.40 5.53
C ASP A 399 -17.49 -21.05 4.45
N CYS A 400 -17.26 -19.98 3.69
CA CYS A 400 -18.13 -19.56 2.59
C CYS A 400 -17.56 -19.90 1.24
#